data_d69c2fb14787bebf287aabf0d65f94a4
#
_entry.id   d69c2fb14787bebf287aabf0d65f94a4
#
_cell.length_a   1.000
_cell.length_b   1.000
_cell.length_c   1.000
_cell.angle_alpha   90.00
_cell.angle_beta   90.00
_cell.angle_gamma   90.00
#
_symmetry.space_group_name_H-M   'P 1'
#
loop_
_entity.id
_entity.type
_entity.pdbx_description
1 polymer ?
#
loop_
_entity_poly.entity_id
_entity_poly.type
_entity_poly.pdbx_seq_one_letter_code
_entity_poly.pdbx_strand_id
1 'polypeptide(L)'
;MTVFTTTIRLAGRFCAVPIRASVLTAALLCTTGITSLQQAIAQTEVQARKNFTIAAQPLADAITAFGMQANIQISVSPSLVEGVRTTGVNGTMSIEEGLATLLNGTDFVWRSDENGIAIVQNLATGPLIL
;
A
#
# COMPACT_ATOMS: atom_id res chain seq x y z
N MET A 1 13.30 -2.37 32.07
CA MET A 1 12.27 -1.35 31.82
C MET A 1 12.77 -0.09 31.19
N THR A 2 14.00 0.05 30.83
CA THR A 2 14.56 1.37 30.52
C THR A 2 15.62 1.32 29.44
N VAL A 3 15.40 0.54 28.43
CA VAL A 3 16.45 0.25 27.47
C VAL A 3 16.32 1.02 26.17
N PHE A 4 15.28 1.78 26.03
CA PHE A 4 14.98 2.44 24.75
C PHE A 4 15.54 3.83 24.57
N THR A 5 16.21 4.34 25.56
CA THR A 5 16.63 5.74 25.52
C THR A 5 17.98 5.96 24.85
N THR A 6 18.68 4.91 24.54
CA THR A 6 20.08 5.05 24.12
C THR A 6 20.25 5.28 22.63
N THR A 7 19.28 4.91 21.85
CA THR A 7 19.42 4.93 20.40
C THR A 7 19.22 6.30 19.78
N ILE A 8 18.53 7.16 20.46
CA ILE A 8 18.20 8.49 19.92
C ILE A 8 19.37 9.47 20.00
N ARG A 9 20.33 9.16 20.79
CA ARG A 9 21.46 10.06 21.00
C ARG A 9 22.47 10.09 19.88
N LEU A 10 22.49 9.10 19.06
CA LEU A 10 23.43 9.05 17.95
C LEU A 10 23.05 9.95 16.79
N ALA A 11 21.78 10.16 16.60
CA ALA A 11 21.31 11.01 15.52
C ALA A 11 21.66 12.50 15.72
N GLY A 12 21.79 12.91 16.94
CA GLY A 12 22.09 14.31 17.26
C GLY A 12 23.54 14.72 17.04
N ARG A 13 24.41 13.77 16.80
CA ARG A 13 25.84 14.09 16.72
C ARG A 13 26.30 14.44 15.32
N PHE A 14 25.54 14.15 14.34
CA PHE A 14 25.89 14.49 12.98
C PHE A 14 25.52 15.91 12.58
N CYS A 15 24.64 16.52 13.32
CA CYS A 15 24.29 17.92 13.07
C CYS A 15 25.32 18.92 13.63
N ALA A 16 26.28 18.44 14.34
CA ALA A 16 27.34 19.28 14.90
C ALA A 16 28.60 19.26 14.04
N VAL A 17 28.47 19.20 12.77
CA VAL A 17 29.53 19.68 11.91
C VAL A 17 29.47 21.20 12.05
N PRO A 18 30.41 21.81 12.73
CA PRO A 18 30.50 23.23 12.70
C PRO A 18 30.91 23.59 11.28
N ILE A 19 29.94 23.86 10.50
CA ILE A 19 30.21 24.65 9.32
C ILE A 19 30.68 25.95 9.88
N ARG A 20 31.93 26.06 10.01
CA ARG A 20 32.58 27.33 10.18
C ARG A 20 32.36 28.07 8.90
N ALA A 21 31.18 28.48 8.77
CA ALA A 21 30.84 29.44 7.77
C ALA A 21 31.48 30.75 8.21
N SER A 22 32.65 30.90 7.90
CA SER A 22 33.26 32.18 7.68
C SER A 22 32.66 32.80 6.41
N VAL A 23 31.40 32.83 6.35
CA VAL A 23 30.69 33.51 5.29
C VAL A 23 30.08 34.75 5.83
N LEU A 24 30.93 35.61 6.18
CA LEU A 24 30.57 36.92 6.69
C LEU A 24 30.34 37.95 5.59
N THR A 25 30.38 37.60 4.35
CA THR A 25 30.46 38.60 3.33
C THR A 25 29.49 38.52 2.19
N ALA A 26 28.46 37.77 2.30
CA ALA A 26 27.53 37.72 1.20
C ALA A 26 26.07 37.88 1.61
N ALA A 27 25.87 38.59 2.67
CA ALA A 27 24.51 38.81 3.16
C ALA A 27 23.87 40.07 2.59
N LEU A 28 24.22 40.45 1.42
CA LEU A 28 23.54 41.58 0.82
C LEU A 28 23.04 41.17 -0.57
N LEU A 29 21.77 41.36 -0.78
CA LEU A 29 21.11 41.39 -2.06
C LEU A 29 20.79 40.02 -2.65
N CYS A 30 19.82 39.35 -2.08
CA CYS A 30 18.88 38.60 -2.88
C CYS A 30 17.56 38.49 -2.15
N THR A 31 16.88 39.59 -2.10
CA THR A 31 15.43 39.61 -1.95
C THR A 31 14.79 39.29 -3.29
N THR A 32 15.05 38.19 -3.81
CA THR A 32 14.27 37.66 -4.92
C THR A 32 13.64 36.39 -4.44
N GLY A 33 12.35 36.47 -4.28
CA GLY A 33 11.40 35.42 -4.07
C GLY A 33 11.90 34.03 -4.36
N ILE A 34 12.39 33.37 -3.34
CA ILE A 34 12.42 31.94 -3.38
C ILE A 34 10.98 31.52 -3.21
N THR A 35 10.27 31.50 -4.30
CA THR A 35 9.16 30.59 -4.39
C THR A 35 9.75 29.24 -4.08
N SER A 36 9.63 28.81 -2.86
CA SER A 36 9.80 27.43 -2.51
C SER A 36 8.83 26.68 -3.41
N LEU A 37 9.34 26.20 -4.50
CA LEU A 37 8.77 25.05 -5.15
C LEU A 37 8.79 23.96 -4.10
N GLN A 38 7.76 23.98 -3.27
CA GLN A 38 7.35 22.73 -2.65
C GLN A 38 7.01 21.85 -3.84
N GLN A 39 8.03 21.14 -4.25
CA GLN A 39 7.78 19.93 -4.98
C GLN A 39 6.94 19.10 -4.03
N ALA A 40 5.65 19.19 -4.20
CA ALA A 40 4.79 18.13 -3.82
C ALA A 40 5.40 16.94 -4.54
N ILE A 41 6.23 16.20 -3.82
CA ILE A 41 6.58 14.87 -4.20
C ILE A 41 5.24 14.20 -4.15
N ALA A 42 4.56 14.18 -5.27
CA ALA A 42 3.54 13.21 -5.48
C ALA A 42 4.27 11.89 -5.18
N GLN A 43 4.03 11.36 -4.01
CA GLN A 43 4.32 9.98 -3.74
C GLN A 43 3.42 9.24 -4.72
N THR A 44 3.91 9.15 -5.92
CA THR A 44 3.51 8.06 -6.76
C THR A 44 4.00 6.87 -5.98
N GLU A 45 3.13 6.31 -5.15
CA GLU A 45 3.31 4.96 -4.69
C GLU A 45 3.51 4.18 -5.97
N VAL A 46 4.76 3.88 -6.21
CA VAL A 46 5.11 2.89 -7.20
C VAL A 46 4.53 1.62 -6.61
N GLN A 47 3.27 1.39 -6.94
CA GLN A 47 2.59 0.17 -6.55
C GLN A 47 3.47 -0.96 -7.06
N ALA A 48 4.12 -1.61 -6.13
CA ALA A 48 5.08 -2.66 -6.43
C ALA A 48 4.35 -3.71 -7.24
N ARG A 49 4.66 -3.78 -8.52
CA ARG A 49 4.11 -4.81 -9.41
C ARG A 49 4.72 -6.13 -9.03
N LYS A 50 3.88 -7.12 -8.86
CA LYS A 50 4.27 -8.49 -8.57
C LYS A 50 3.77 -9.41 -9.67
N ASN A 51 4.50 -10.48 -9.89
CA ASN A 51 4.05 -11.53 -10.79
C ASN A 51 3.17 -12.50 -10.01
N PHE A 52 1.93 -12.62 -10.43
CA PHE A 52 0.96 -13.55 -9.88
C PHE A 52 0.77 -14.74 -10.82
N THR A 53 0.67 -15.91 -10.23
CA THR A 53 0.35 -17.14 -10.97
C THR A 53 -0.65 -17.94 -10.15
N ILE A 54 -1.91 -17.68 -10.38
CA ILE A 54 -3.03 -18.30 -9.67
C ILE A 54 -3.97 -18.90 -10.70
N ALA A 55 -4.09 -20.20 -10.69
CA ALA A 55 -4.99 -20.91 -11.60
C ALA A 55 -6.46 -20.70 -11.20
N ALA A 56 -7.36 -21.01 -12.11
CA ALA A 56 -8.79 -21.05 -11.80
C ALA A 56 -9.06 -22.15 -10.75
N GLN A 57 -9.58 -21.72 -9.62
CA GLN A 57 -9.82 -22.57 -8.43
C GLN A 57 -10.93 -21.97 -7.56
N PRO A 58 -11.36 -22.64 -6.47
CA PRO A 58 -12.27 -22.05 -5.52
C PRO A 58 -11.72 -20.70 -4.99
N LEU A 59 -12.61 -19.73 -4.84
CA LEU A 59 -12.21 -18.36 -4.46
C LEU A 59 -11.45 -18.32 -3.12
N ALA A 60 -11.84 -19.15 -2.17
CA ALA A 60 -11.17 -19.24 -0.88
C ALA A 60 -9.68 -19.60 -1.00
N ASP A 61 -9.38 -20.60 -1.81
CA ASP A 61 -8.01 -21.05 -2.06
C ASP A 61 -7.22 -20.01 -2.88
N ALA A 62 -7.89 -19.39 -3.84
CA ALA A 62 -7.30 -18.35 -4.67
C ALA A 62 -6.90 -17.11 -3.85
N ILE A 63 -7.74 -16.68 -2.92
CA ILE A 63 -7.46 -15.58 -1.99
C ILE A 63 -6.26 -15.91 -1.12
N THR A 64 -6.20 -17.13 -0.60
CA THR A 64 -5.07 -17.58 0.21
C THR A 64 -3.78 -17.57 -0.58
N ALA A 65 -3.79 -18.12 -1.79
CA ALA A 65 -2.64 -18.14 -2.66
C ALA A 65 -2.20 -16.72 -3.06
N PHE A 66 -3.16 -15.84 -3.31
CA PHE A 66 -2.90 -14.45 -3.61
C PHE A 66 -2.24 -13.71 -2.43
N GLY A 67 -2.77 -13.86 -1.23
CA GLY A 67 -2.20 -13.27 -0.02
C GLY A 67 -0.75 -13.70 0.22
N MET A 68 -0.46 -14.99 -0.01
CA MET A 68 0.90 -15.51 0.11
C MET A 68 1.84 -14.92 -0.96
N GLN A 69 1.43 -14.86 -2.20
CA GLN A 69 2.24 -14.30 -3.29
C GLN A 69 2.41 -12.79 -3.15
N ALA A 70 1.37 -12.10 -2.74
CA ALA A 70 1.40 -10.66 -2.50
C ALA A 70 2.16 -10.28 -1.21
N ASN A 71 2.30 -11.23 -0.29
CA ASN A 71 2.82 -11.02 1.07
C ASN A 71 1.98 -10.00 1.83
N ILE A 72 0.67 -10.16 1.77
CA ILE A 72 -0.31 -9.34 2.48
C ILE A 72 -1.28 -10.21 3.25
N GLN A 73 -1.86 -9.64 4.29
CA GLN A 73 -2.92 -10.30 5.02
C GLN A 73 -4.28 -9.97 4.39
N ILE A 74 -5.03 -11.01 4.05
CA ILE A 74 -6.37 -10.87 3.50
C ILE A 74 -7.36 -11.51 4.48
N SER A 75 -8.33 -10.74 4.90
CA SER A 75 -9.42 -11.20 5.73
C SER A 75 -10.66 -11.46 4.88
N VAL A 76 -11.20 -12.64 5.00
CA VAL A 76 -12.44 -13.04 4.31
C VAL A 76 -13.24 -13.97 5.20
N SER A 77 -14.56 -13.87 5.17
CA SER A 77 -15.42 -14.83 5.84
C SER A 77 -15.56 -16.08 4.98
N PRO A 78 -15.11 -17.25 5.45
CA PRO A 78 -15.13 -18.47 4.64
C PRO A 78 -16.51 -18.83 4.10
N SER A 79 -17.52 -18.64 4.90
CA SER A 79 -18.92 -18.93 4.52
C SER A 79 -19.46 -18.07 3.36
N LEU A 80 -18.86 -16.91 3.12
CA LEU A 80 -19.28 -16.05 2.01
C LEU A 80 -18.71 -16.52 0.67
N VAL A 81 -17.49 -17.02 0.68
CA VAL A 81 -16.77 -17.41 -0.54
C VAL A 81 -16.91 -18.90 -0.87
N GLU A 82 -17.64 -19.64 -0.03
CA GLU A 82 -17.88 -21.05 -0.23
C GLU A 82 -18.70 -21.29 -1.49
N GLY A 83 -18.21 -22.19 -2.36
CA GLY A 83 -18.84 -22.51 -3.65
C GLY A 83 -18.57 -21.50 -4.77
N VAL A 84 -17.92 -20.38 -4.48
CA VAL A 84 -17.55 -19.40 -5.50
C VAL A 84 -16.23 -19.78 -6.16
N ARG A 85 -16.17 -19.64 -7.47
CA ARG A 85 -14.95 -19.90 -8.26
C ARG A 85 -14.45 -18.62 -8.92
N THR A 86 -13.14 -18.51 -9.00
CA THR A 86 -12.47 -17.44 -9.76
C THR A 86 -11.83 -18.00 -11.01
N THR A 87 -11.64 -17.14 -12.00
CA THR A 87 -10.92 -17.45 -13.23
C THR A 87 -9.39 -17.51 -13.04
N GLY A 88 -8.92 -17.12 -11.85
CA GLY A 88 -7.51 -17.01 -11.54
C GLY A 88 -6.89 -15.70 -11.99
N VAL A 89 -5.61 -15.53 -11.67
CA VAL A 89 -4.83 -14.34 -12.01
C VAL A 89 -3.45 -14.75 -12.49
N ASN A 90 -3.06 -14.30 -13.68
CA ASN A 90 -1.74 -14.56 -14.22
C ASN A 90 -1.15 -13.29 -14.82
N GLY A 91 0.05 -12.95 -14.42
CA GLY A 91 0.79 -11.83 -15.00
C GLY A 91 1.37 -10.89 -13.94
N THR A 92 2.05 -9.88 -14.43
CA THR A 92 2.68 -8.84 -13.60
C THR A 92 1.75 -7.65 -13.48
N MET A 93 1.25 -7.43 -12.28
CA MET A 93 0.28 -6.38 -11.97
C MET A 93 0.43 -5.88 -10.54
N SER A 94 -0.27 -4.82 -10.19
CA SER A 94 -0.36 -4.35 -8.81
C SER A 94 -1.23 -5.29 -7.97
N ILE A 95 -1.12 -5.18 -6.66
CA ILE A 95 -1.95 -5.95 -5.73
C ILE A 95 -3.44 -5.65 -5.94
N GLU A 96 -3.76 -4.38 -6.11
CA GLU A 96 -5.15 -3.94 -6.33
C GLU A 96 -5.72 -4.47 -7.65
N GLU A 97 -4.93 -4.41 -8.70
CA GLU A 97 -5.29 -4.89 -10.03
C GLU A 97 -5.48 -6.41 -10.03
N GLY A 98 -4.60 -7.12 -9.32
CA GLY A 98 -4.69 -8.56 -9.13
C GLY A 98 -5.96 -8.96 -8.36
N LEU A 99 -6.29 -8.24 -7.29
CA LEU A 99 -7.52 -8.48 -6.52
C LEU A 99 -8.77 -8.17 -7.35
N ALA A 100 -8.77 -7.08 -8.07
CA ALA A 100 -9.89 -6.74 -8.95
C ALA A 100 -10.12 -7.82 -10.01
N THR A 101 -9.04 -8.36 -10.57
CA THR A 101 -9.11 -9.46 -11.53
C THR A 101 -9.58 -10.75 -10.89
N LEU A 102 -9.10 -11.06 -9.68
CA LEU A 102 -9.46 -12.25 -8.93
C LEU A 102 -10.95 -12.27 -8.55
N LEU A 103 -11.50 -11.12 -8.20
CA LEU A 103 -12.89 -10.95 -7.81
C LEU A 103 -13.82 -10.66 -8.99
N ASN A 104 -13.27 -10.50 -10.18
CA ASN A 104 -14.08 -10.23 -11.36
C ASN A 104 -15.03 -11.40 -11.65
N GLY A 105 -16.29 -11.06 -11.85
CA GLY A 105 -17.36 -12.06 -12.05
C GLY A 105 -17.90 -12.65 -10.77
N THR A 106 -17.47 -12.15 -9.62
CA THR A 106 -18.01 -12.50 -8.31
C THR A 106 -18.76 -11.30 -7.69
N ASP A 107 -19.61 -11.57 -6.71
CA ASP A 107 -20.34 -10.52 -6.00
C ASP A 107 -19.54 -9.95 -4.83
N PHE A 108 -18.23 -9.94 -4.95
CA PHE A 108 -17.32 -9.46 -3.89
C PHE A 108 -16.52 -8.26 -4.33
N VAL A 109 -16.22 -7.42 -3.35
CA VAL A 109 -15.32 -6.27 -3.47
C VAL A 109 -14.29 -6.32 -2.37
N TRP A 110 -13.16 -5.71 -2.61
CA TRP A 110 -12.11 -5.60 -1.61
C TRP A 110 -12.09 -4.20 -1.00
N ARG A 111 -11.67 -4.12 0.24
CA ARG A 111 -11.41 -2.87 0.97
C ARG A 111 -10.07 -2.94 1.64
N SER A 112 -9.35 -1.85 1.63
CA SER A 112 -8.08 -1.73 2.35
C SER A 112 -8.35 -1.15 3.73
N ASP A 113 -7.85 -1.85 4.76
CA ASP A 113 -7.93 -1.46 6.16
C ASP A 113 -6.51 -1.33 6.73
N GLU A 114 -6.40 -0.78 7.93
CA GLU A 114 -5.12 -0.63 8.64
C GLU A 114 -4.40 -1.97 8.89
N ASN A 115 -5.15 -3.06 8.91
CA ASN A 115 -4.63 -4.40 9.18
C ASN A 115 -4.43 -5.25 7.90
N GLY A 116 -4.73 -4.70 6.74
CA GLY A 116 -4.62 -5.43 5.48
C GLY A 116 -5.79 -5.19 4.53
N ILE A 117 -6.16 -6.24 3.82
CA ILE A 117 -7.27 -6.19 2.87
C ILE A 117 -8.41 -7.06 3.35
N ALA A 118 -9.60 -6.51 3.36
CA ALA A 118 -10.83 -7.22 3.66
C ALA A 118 -11.65 -7.46 2.39
N ILE A 119 -12.13 -8.68 2.20
CA ILE A 119 -13.06 -9.01 1.12
C ILE A 119 -14.46 -9.06 1.70
N VAL A 120 -15.35 -8.26 1.12
CA VAL A 120 -16.73 -8.12 1.55
C VAL A 120 -17.67 -8.32 0.39
N GLN A 121 -18.90 -8.73 0.67
CA GLN A 121 -19.91 -8.86 -0.35
C GLN A 121 -20.36 -7.50 -0.86
N ASN A 122 -20.49 -7.39 -2.16
CA ASN A 122 -21.02 -6.18 -2.81
C ASN A 122 -22.55 -6.14 -2.67
N LEU A 123 -23.03 -5.52 -1.62
CA LEU A 123 -24.45 -5.38 -1.38
C LEU A 123 -25.15 -4.42 -2.35
N ALA A 124 -24.39 -3.72 -3.19
CA ALA A 124 -24.95 -2.78 -4.16
C ALA A 124 -25.62 -3.47 -5.36
N THR A 125 -25.37 -4.77 -5.56
CA THR A 125 -25.95 -5.56 -6.65
C THR A 125 -27.17 -6.37 -6.19
N GLY A 126 -27.54 -6.24 -4.92
CA GLY A 126 -28.77 -6.88 -4.43
C GLY A 126 -30.01 -6.31 -5.12
N PRO A 127 -31.03 -7.14 -5.39
CA PRO A 127 -32.28 -6.61 -5.88
C PRO A 127 -32.82 -5.58 -4.89
N LEU A 128 -33.11 -4.38 -5.39
CA LEU A 128 -33.81 -3.37 -4.62
C LEU A 128 -35.20 -3.92 -4.31
N ILE A 129 -35.33 -4.57 -3.17
CA ILE A 129 -36.63 -4.90 -2.61
C ILE A 129 -37.11 -3.66 -1.88
N LEU A 130 -37.90 -2.93 -2.54
CA LEU A 130 -38.69 -1.88 -1.93
C LEU A 130 -39.89 -2.49 -1.20
#